data_9021c273e93813163fce279f88f08f0e
#
_entry.id   9021c273e93813163fce279f88f08f0e
#
_cell.length_a   1.000
_cell.length_b   1.000
_cell.length_c   1.000
_cell.angle_alpha   90.00
_cell.angle_beta   90.00
_cell.angle_gamma   90.00
#
_symmetry.space_group_name_H-M   'P 1'
#
loop_
_entity.id
_entity.type
_entity.pdbx_description
1 polymer ?
#
loop_
_entity_poly.entity_id
_entity_poly.type
_entity_poly.pdbx_seq_one_letter_code
_entity_poly.pdbx_strand_id
1 'polypeptide(L)' 'MSKAHDVVHTITGNKLGESEKAIKFRVHKISGIPLDQTKTEWFPLSQIDKIFTDPNNINCDSMIVSEWILQQKGLI' A
#
# COMPACT_ATOMS: atom_id res chain seq x y z
N MET A 1 -1.71 -8.07 23.15
CA MET A 1 -1.13 -6.74 23.02
C MET A 1 -1.78 -5.97 21.90
N SER A 2 -2.17 -4.78 22.17
CA SER A 2 -2.71 -3.92 21.12
C SER A 2 -1.60 -3.48 20.18
N LYS A 3 -1.91 -3.38 18.92
CA LYS A 3 -0.98 -2.98 17.90
C LYS A 3 -1.50 -1.73 17.23
N ALA A 4 -0.59 -0.82 16.96
CA ALA A 4 -0.94 0.41 16.26
C ALA A 4 -1.51 0.14 14.87
N HIS A 5 -1.33 -1.07 14.37
CA HIS A 5 -1.71 -1.43 13.01
C HIS A 5 -2.63 -2.64 12.95
N ASP A 6 -3.54 -2.78 13.95
CA ASP A 6 -4.59 -3.79 13.89
C ASP A 6 -5.57 -3.52 12.77
N VAL A 7 -5.78 -2.24 12.44
CA VAL A 7 -6.65 -1.86 11.34
C VAL A 7 -5.81 -1.81 10.06
N VAL A 8 -6.30 -2.48 9.05
CA VAL A 8 -5.59 -2.56 7.76
C VAL A 8 -6.51 -2.11 6.63
N HIS A 9 -5.89 -1.70 5.55
CA HIS A 9 -6.59 -1.31 4.34
C HIS A 9 -5.91 -1.94 3.14
N THR A 10 -6.70 -2.22 2.11
CA THR A 10 -6.15 -2.69 0.84
C THR A 10 -5.90 -1.48 -0.05
N ILE A 11 -4.67 -1.35 -0.52
CA ILE A 11 -4.34 -0.34 -1.52
C ILE A 11 -4.12 -1.03 -2.85
N THR A 12 -4.52 -0.38 -3.93
CA THR A 12 -4.43 -0.94 -5.28
C THR A 12 -3.65 0.04 -6.16
N GLY A 13 -2.82 -0.50 -7.01
CA GLY A 13 -2.02 0.31 -7.92
C GLY A 13 -0.91 -0.49 -8.57
N ASN A 14 0.32 0.01 -8.44
CA ASN A 14 1.49 -0.62 -9.05
C ASN A 14 2.65 -0.71 -8.09
N LYS A 15 3.24 -1.90 -8.02
CA LYS A 15 4.53 -2.06 -7.38
C LYS A 15 5.59 -1.56 -8.34
N LEU A 16 6.32 -0.53 -7.97
CA LEU A 16 7.32 0.10 -8.82
C LEU A 16 8.74 -0.38 -8.53
N GLY A 17 8.97 -0.89 -7.34
CA GLY A 17 10.28 -1.36 -6.98
C GLY A 17 10.29 -1.83 -5.54
N GLU A 18 11.45 -2.28 -5.10
CA GLU A 18 11.59 -2.70 -3.72
C GLU A 18 13.04 -2.54 -3.28
N SER A 19 13.19 -2.33 -1.99
CA SER A 19 14.47 -2.35 -1.34
C SER A 19 14.46 -3.50 -0.34
N GLU A 20 15.55 -3.61 0.41
CA GLU A 20 15.68 -4.66 1.42
C GLU A 20 14.57 -4.60 2.47
N LYS A 21 14.07 -3.40 2.78
CA LYS A 21 13.13 -3.21 3.90
C LYS A 21 11.83 -2.52 3.50
N ALA A 22 11.64 -2.18 2.24
CA ALA A 22 10.46 -1.41 1.83
C ALA A 22 10.09 -1.72 0.39
N ILE A 23 8.85 -1.42 0.06
CA ILE A 23 8.32 -1.55 -1.30
C ILE A 23 7.88 -0.18 -1.77
N LYS A 24 8.29 0.20 -2.97
CA LYS A 24 7.85 1.41 -3.63
C LYS A 24 6.57 1.09 -4.40
N PHE A 25 5.52 1.82 -4.10
CA PHE A 25 4.21 1.51 -4.65
C PHE A 25 3.49 2.79 -5.06
N ARG A 26 2.90 2.76 -6.24
CA ARG A 26 2.03 3.84 -6.70
C ARG A 26 0.61 3.50 -6.32
N VAL A 27 0.00 4.31 -5.47
CA VAL A 27 -1.34 4.07 -4.96
C VAL A 27 -2.36 4.75 -5.85
N HIS A 28 -3.30 3.97 -6.37
CA HIS A 28 -4.41 4.47 -7.17
C HIS A 28 -5.70 4.49 -6.37
N LYS A 29 -5.91 3.49 -5.51
CA LYS A 29 -7.12 3.34 -4.70
C LYS A 29 -6.76 2.91 -3.29
N ILE A 30 -7.58 3.33 -2.34
CA ILE A 30 -7.49 2.88 -0.95
C ILE A 30 -8.86 2.36 -0.57
N SER A 31 -8.93 1.09 -0.16
CA SER A 31 -10.20 0.43 0.21
C SER A 31 -11.25 0.56 -0.89
N GLY A 32 -10.81 0.46 -2.15
CA GLY A 32 -11.71 0.56 -3.30
C GLY A 32 -12.08 1.97 -3.71
N ILE A 33 -11.61 2.98 -2.98
CA ILE A 33 -11.92 4.38 -3.28
C ILE A 33 -10.75 4.98 -4.04
N PRO A 34 -10.95 5.44 -5.28
CA PRO A 34 -9.86 6.02 -6.05
C PRO A 34 -9.40 7.36 -5.45
N LEU A 35 -8.09 7.59 -5.55
CA LEU A 35 -7.52 8.88 -5.16
C LEU A 35 -7.70 9.86 -6.31
N ASP A 36 -7.81 11.15 -5.97
CA ASP A 36 -7.86 12.21 -6.98
C ASP A 36 -6.61 12.19 -7.84
N GLN A 37 -5.47 11.94 -7.22
CA GLN A 37 -4.18 11.79 -7.89
C GLN A 37 -3.47 10.61 -7.31
N THR A 38 -2.77 9.87 -8.16
CA THR A 38 -1.96 8.76 -7.66
C THR A 38 -0.83 9.29 -6.79
N LYS A 39 -0.45 8.50 -5.80
CA LYS A 39 0.63 8.84 -4.88
C LYS A 39 1.65 7.71 -4.88
N THR A 40 2.92 8.07 -5.06
CA THR A 40 4.00 7.10 -5.01
C THR A 40 4.71 7.24 -3.69
N GLU A 41 4.77 6.16 -2.93
CA GLU A 41 5.37 6.15 -1.60
C GLU A 41 6.13 4.87 -1.35
N TRP A 42 7.06 4.93 -0.42
CA TRP A 42 7.76 3.75 0.08
C TRP A 42 7.02 3.23 1.31
N PHE A 43 6.70 1.95 1.31
CA PHE A 43 6.01 1.31 2.42
C PHE A 43 6.95 0.30 3.09
N PRO A 44 7.25 0.48 4.40
CA PRO A 44 8.10 -0.47 5.11
C PRO A 44 7.47 -1.86 5.13
N LEU A 45 8.27 -2.89 4.92
CA LEU A 45 7.77 -4.26 4.94
C LEU A 45 7.07 -4.60 6.25
N SER A 46 7.52 -4.01 7.35
CA SER A 46 6.91 -4.26 8.66
C SER A 46 5.47 -3.78 8.75
N GLN A 47 5.04 -2.90 7.85
CA GLN A 47 3.68 -2.36 7.83
C GLN A 47 2.84 -2.96 6.73
N ILE A 48 3.39 -3.90 5.99
CA ILE A 48 2.70 -4.58 4.90
C ILE A 48 2.34 -5.98 5.38
N ASP A 49 1.04 -6.29 5.39
CA ASP A 49 0.56 -7.59 5.80
C ASP A 49 0.67 -8.61 4.66
N LYS A 50 0.23 -8.19 3.47
CA LYS A 50 0.29 -9.03 2.28
C LYS A 50 0.48 -8.17 1.05
N ILE A 51 1.04 -8.77 0.00
CA ILE A 51 1.15 -8.13 -1.30
C ILE A 51 0.70 -9.11 -2.38
N PHE A 52 -0.05 -8.60 -3.33
CA PHE A 52 -0.53 -9.35 -4.48
C PHE A 52 -0.11 -8.60 -5.74
N THR A 53 0.57 -9.28 -6.63
CA THR A 53 0.96 -8.69 -7.91
C THR A 53 0.32 -9.49 -9.02
N ASP A 54 -0.09 -8.80 -10.08
CA ASP A 54 -0.66 -9.45 -11.24
C ASP A 54 0.16 -9.04 -12.47
N PRO A 55 1.06 -9.91 -12.93
CA PRO A 55 1.92 -9.56 -14.07
C PRO A 55 1.16 -9.38 -15.37
N ASN A 56 -0.09 -9.84 -15.44
CA ASN A 56 -0.89 -9.74 -16.65
C ASN A 56 -1.76 -8.49 -16.71
N ASN A 57 -1.87 -7.78 -15.60
CA ASN A 57 -2.73 -6.60 -15.53
C ASN A 57 -1.99 -5.44 -14.89
N ILE A 58 -1.84 -4.36 -15.63
CA ILE A 58 -1.25 -3.13 -15.12
C ILE A 58 -2.23 -2.48 -14.17
N ASN A 59 -1.74 -1.87 -13.10
CA ASN A 59 -2.53 -1.17 -12.08
C ASN A 59 -3.43 -2.09 -11.25
N CYS A 60 -3.12 -3.38 -11.25
CA CYS A 60 -3.88 -4.35 -10.47
C CYS A 60 -3.08 -4.99 -9.34
N ASP A 61 -1.90 -4.47 -9.04
CA ASP A 61 -1.17 -4.90 -7.85
C ASP A 61 -1.89 -4.36 -6.64
N SER A 62 -1.87 -5.10 -5.55
CA SER A 62 -2.47 -4.63 -4.31
C SER A 62 -1.64 -5.05 -3.13
N MET A 63 -1.77 -4.27 -2.06
CA MET A 63 -1.11 -4.57 -0.78
C MET A 63 -2.11 -4.33 0.33
N ILE A 64 -2.00 -5.13 1.37
CA ILE A 64 -2.73 -4.90 2.60
C ILE A 64 -1.73 -4.27 3.57
N VAL A 65 -2.00 -3.02 3.95
CA VAL A 65 -1.09 -2.24 4.79
C VAL A 65 -1.83 -1.71 6.00
N SER A 66 -1.09 -1.35 7.04
CA SER A 66 -1.69 -0.80 8.24
C SER A 66 -2.30 0.57 7.99
N GLU A 67 -3.37 0.88 8.70
CA GLU A 67 -3.96 2.22 8.67
C GLU A 67 -2.94 3.25 9.14
N TRP A 68 -2.15 2.87 10.13
CA TRP A 68 -1.13 3.76 10.69
C TRP A 68 -0.17 4.28 9.62
N ILE A 69 0.32 3.39 8.73
CA ILE A 69 1.27 3.84 7.72
C ILE A 69 0.60 4.75 6.68
N LEU A 70 -0.67 4.51 6.39
CA LEU A 70 -1.40 5.38 5.47
C LEU A 70 -1.58 6.77 6.08
N GLN A 71 -1.81 6.85 7.39
CA GLN A 71 -1.89 8.13 8.10
C GLN A 71 -0.54 8.84 8.10
N GLN A 72 0.54 8.10 8.32
CA GLN A 72 1.89 8.67 8.32
C GLN A 72 2.27 9.24 6.95
N LYS A 73 1.76 8.65 5.89
CA LYS A 73 2.03 9.10 4.52
C LYS A 73 1.04 10.17 4.05
N GLY A 74 0.06 10.49 4.87
CA GLY A 74 -0.95 11.47 4.50
C GLY A 74 -1.92 10.98 3.45
N LEU A 75 -2.10 9.67 3.33
CA LEU A 75 -3.00 9.09 2.35
C LEU A 75 -4.43 8.98 2.87
N ILE A 76 -4.57 9.00 4.19
CA ILE A 76 -5.90 9.04 4.82
C ILE A 76 -5.89 9.97 6.01
#